data_2c2e803ec0987076dd5cdf50089d0413
#
_entry.id   2c2e803ec0987076dd5cdf50089d0413
#
_cell.length_a   1.000
_cell.length_b   1.000
_cell.length_c   1.000
_cell.angle_alpha   90.00
_cell.angle_beta   90.00
_cell.angle_gamma   90.00
#
_symmetry.space_group_name_H-M   'P 1'
#
loop_
_entity.id
_entity.type
_entity.pdbx_description
1 polymer ?
#
loop_
_entity_poly.entity_id
_entity_poly.type
_entity_poly.pdbx_seq_one_letter_code
_entity_poly.pdbx_strand_id
1 'polypeptide(L)'
;LPAALEALAAVRRQGGRGRILYLGGAGGAADRAAVMAAVEDLEAAAALHRARLGLVGPPSDWLVASRADPGVVRRVWGPEVVAVGMERFLASCRAAAVEGSAGGGVESALRALVREERLDAVTVRCFDLIGALEATACLALSSLNDKGVVAGCEGDVPAALAMLCVRRLLGTPSWMANPARVDAAVGAVTLAHCTVPRSLARSARPTTHFESGRGEAVAGEMPPGPVTDTWAWPLRD
;
A
#
# COMPACT_ATOMS: atom_id res chain seq x y z
N LEU A 1 -34.18 -15.74 -12.36
CA LEU A 1 -33.02 -16.17 -11.60
C LEU A 1 -32.30 -17.40 -12.23
N PRO A 2 -32.94 -18.50 -12.63
CA PRO A 2 -32.24 -19.65 -13.23
C PRO A 2 -31.38 -19.32 -14.43
N ALA A 3 -31.88 -18.54 -15.39
CA ALA A 3 -31.10 -18.11 -16.56
C ALA A 3 -29.85 -17.31 -16.22
N ALA A 4 -29.90 -16.47 -15.18
CA ALA A 4 -28.72 -15.71 -14.71
C ALA A 4 -27.69 -16.64 -14.04
N LEU A 5 -28.15 -17.68 -13.35
CA LEU A 5 -27.26 -18.70 -12.77
C LEU A 5 -26.55 -19.51 -13.84
N GLU A 6 -27.27 -19.90 -14.90
CA GLU A 6 -26.69 -20.60 -16.05
C GLU A 6 -25.68 -19.73 -16.81
N ALA A 7 -25.97 -18.44 -17.01
CA ALA A 7 -25.06 -17.50 -17.63
C ALA A 7 -23.77 -17.34 -16.77
N LEU A 8 -23.89 -17.20 -15.44
CA LEU A 8 -22.75 -17.13 -14.54
C LEU A 8 -21.93 -18.43 -14.55
N ALA A 9 -22.60 -19.59 -14.58
CA ALA A 9 -21.93 -20.87 -14.69
C ALA A 9 -21.18 -21.03 -16.02
N ALA A 10 -21.72 -20.53 -17.13
CA ALA A 10 -21.04 -20.51 -18.41
C ALA A 10 -19.78 -19.62 -18.40
N VAL A 11 -19.89 -18.42 -17.85
CA VAL A 11 -18.74 -17.50 -17.67
C VAL A 11 -17.63 -18.16 -16.82
N ARG A 12 -18.01 -18.80 -15.72
CA ARG A 12 -17.04 -19.47 -14.84
C ARG A 12 -16.35 -20.67 -15.50
N ARG A 13 -17.08 -21.46 -16.30
CA ARG A 13 -16.50 -22.58 -17.07
C ARG A 13 -15.46 -22.11 -18.10
N GLN A 14 -15.57 -20.88 -18.58
CA GLN A 14 -14.59 -20.25 -19.47
C GLN A 14 -13.46 -19.51 -18.72
N GLY A 15 -13.32 -19.71 -17.39
CA GLY A 15 -12.33 -19.05 -16.56
C GLY A 15 -12.68 -17.60 -16.21
N GLY A 16 -13.85 -17.11 -16.60
CA GLY A 16 -14.29 -15.77 -16.26
C GLY A 16 -14.79 -15.65 -14.82
N ARG A 17 -14.82 -14.43 -14.32
CA ARG A 17 -15.37 -14.07 -13.01
C ARG A 17 -16.65 -13.26 -13.21
N GLY A 18 -17.62 -13.43 -12.32
CA GLY A 18 -18.85 -12.67 -12.39
C GLY A 18 -19.67 -12.83 -11.12
N ARG A 19 -20.57 -11.90 -10.89
CA ARG A 19 -21.61 -11.96 -9.85
C ARG A 19 -22.96 -11.59 -10.44
N ILE A 20 -24.04 -12.07 -9.83
CA ILE A 20 -25.40 -11.70 -10.17
C ILE A 20 -25.83 -10.56 -9.26
N LEU A 21 -26.32 -9.47 -9.85
CA LEU A 21 -26.99 -8.42 -9.12
C LEU A 21 -28.49 -8.66 -9.21
N TYR A 22 -29.15 -8.72 -8.06
CA TYR A 22 -30.61 -8.73 -7.99
C TYR A 22 -31.09 -7.30 -7.85
N LEU A 23 -31.85 -6.82 -8.82
CA LEU A 23 -32.49 -5.51 -8.80
C LEU A 23 -33.98 -5.69 -8.51
N GLY A 24 -34.55 -4.81 -7.69
CA GLY A 24 -35.93 -4.90 -7.25
C GLY A 24 -37.00 -4.67 -8.34
N GLY A 25 -36.57 -4.37 -9.57
CA GLY A 25 -37.42 -4.26 -10.75
C GLY A 25 -38.13 -2.91 -10.95
N ALA A 26 -37.99 -1.99 -10.00
CA ALA A 26 -38.61 -0.66 -10.07
C ALA A 26 -37.71 0.42 -10.71
N GLY A 27 -36.45 0.10 -11.02
CA GLY A 27 -35.47 1.06 -11.57
C GLY A 27 -35.20 2.25 -10.62
N GLY A 28 -35.44 2.06 -9.33
CA GLY A 28 -35.36 3.10 -8.32
C GLY A 28 -33.92 3.50 -7.95
N ALA A 29 -33.77 4.42 -7.01
CA ALA A 29 -32.47 4.92 -6.54
C ALA A 29 -31.59 3.80 -5.95
N ALA A 30 -32.20 2.83 -5.24
CA ALA A 30 -31.51 1.70 -4.66
C ALA A 30 -30.91 0.76 -5.73
N ASP A 31 -31.66 0.48 -6.81
CA ASP A 31 -31.19 -0.34 -7.93
C ASP A 31 -30.00 0.34 -8.64
N ARG A 32 -30.11 1.65 -8.89
CA ARG A 32 -29.00 2.44 -9.47
C ARG A 32 -27.76 2.42 -8.59
N ALA A 33 -27.92 2.63 -7.28
CA ALA A 33 -26.81 2.56 -6.32
C ALA A 33 -26.12 1.19 -6.31
N ALA A 34 -26.88 0.10 -6.35
CA ALA A 34 -26.34 -1.25 -6.41
C ALA A 34 -25.55 -1.52 -7.71
N VAL A 35 -26.03 -1.00 -8.85
CA VAL A 35 -25.30 -1.08 -10.12
C VAL A 35 -24.02 -0.25 -10.07
N MET A 36 -24.09 0.99 -9.60
CA MET A 36 -22.92 1.86 -9.50
C MET A 36 -21.83 1.26 -8.59
N ALA A 37 -22.20 0.78 -7.40
CA ALA A 37 -21.27 0.10 -6.51
C ALA A 37 -20.61 -1.13 -7.18
N ALA A 38 -21.38 -1.89 -7.97
CA ALA A 38 -20.80 -3.01 -8.71
C ALA A 38 -19.83 -2.59 -9.81
N VAL A 39 -20.10 -1.48 -10.47
CA VAL A 39 -19.18 -0.89 -11.47
C VAL A 39 -17.91 -0.41 -10.79
N GLU A 40 -18.01 0.33 -9.69
CA GLU A 40 -16.87 0.80 -8.90
C GLU A 40 -15.96 -0.36 -8.43
N ASP A 41 -16.54 -1.46 -7.95
CA ASP A 41 -15.79 -2.67 -7.59
C ASP A 41 -15.02 -3.25 -8.79
N LEU A 42 -15.65 -3.29 -9.98
CA LEU A 42 -15.02 -3.81 -11.20
C LEU A 42 -13.91 -2.88 -11.70
N GLU A 43 -14.11 -1.57 -11.60
CA GLU A 43 -13.10 -0.57 -11.94
C GLU A 43 -11.90 -0.65 -11.00
N ALA A 44 -12.13 -0.79 -9.69
CA ALA A 44 -11.08 -0.98 -8.69
C ALA A 44 -10.28 -2.27 -8.96
N ALA A 45 -10.96 -3.39 -9.25
CA ALA A 45 -10.31 -4.65 -9.61
C ALA A 45 -9.49 -4.51 -10.90
N ALA A 46 -10.06 -3.88 -11.93
CA ALA A 46 -9.36 -3.64 -13.20
C ALA A 46 -8.15 -2.70 -13.03
N ALA A 47 -8.27 -1.68 -12.18
CA ALA A 47 -7.17 -0.79 -11.84
C ALA A 47 -6.05 -1.53 -11.09
N LEU A 48 -6.42 -2.43 -10.15
CA LEU A 48 -5.47 -3.27 -9.44
C LEU A 48 -4.70 -4.19 -10.39
N HIS A 49 -5.40 -4.82 -11.35
CA HIS A 49 -4.77 -5.68 -12.36
C HIS A 49 -3.77 -4.96 -13.28
N ARG A 50 -3.94 -3.66 -13.49
CA ARG A 50 -3.02 -2.83 -14.29
C ARG A 50 -1.92 -2.16 -13.46
N ALA A 51 -2.04 -2.23 -12.14
CA ALA A 51 -1.14 -1.52 -11.23
C ALA A 51 0.29 -2.06 -11.28
N ARG A 52 1.24 -1.18 -10.99
CA ARG A 52 2.68 -1.46 -10.89
C ARG A 52 3.14 -1.13 -9.48
N LEU A 53 3.71 -2.13 -8.80
CA LEU A 53 4.24 -2.02 -7.44
C LEU A 53 5.77 -2.12 -7.48
N GLY A 54 6.46 -1.04 -7.21
CA GLY A 54 7.92 -1.01 -7.11
C GLY A 54 8.41 -1.64 -5.82
N LEU A 55 9.34 -2.58 -5.92
CA LEU A 55 10.07 -3.15 -4.80
C LEU A 55 11.51 -2.64 -4.85
N VAL A 56 11.85 -1.69 -3.97
CA VAL A 56 13.19 -1.09 -3.89
C VAL A 56 14.05 -1.86 -2.88
N GLY A 57 15.01 -2.59 -3.39
CA GLY A 57 15.75 -3.60 -2.65
C GLY A 57 14.92 -4.87 -2.42
N PRO A 58 15.53 -5.94 -1.89
CA PRO A 58 14.79 -7.13 -1.48
C PRO A 58 13.91 -6.82 -0.24
N PRO A 59 12.91 -7.65 0.09
CA PRO A 59 12.23 -7.56 1.37
C PRO A 59 13.22 -7.63 2.53
N SER A 60 12.94 -6.95 3.64
CA SER A 60 13.77 -7.00 4.85
C SER A 60 13.92 -8.43 5.37
N ASP A 61 15.06 -8.76 5.97
CA ASP A 61 15.41 -10.15 6.29
C ASP A 61 14.49 -10.77 7.34
N TRP A 62 13.91 -9.96 8.23
CA TRP A 62 12.94 -10.39 9.25
C TRP A 62 11.55 -10.66 8.69
N LEU A 63 11.23 -10.22 7.46
CA LEU A 63 9.95 -10.48 6.80
C LEU A 63 9.90 -11.92 6.23
N VAL A 64 9.90 -12.92 7.09
CA VAL A 64 9.92 -14.33 6.66
C VAL A 64 8.57 -14.77 6.10
N ALA A 65 7.47 -14.41 6.78
CA ALA A 65 6.12 -14.77 6.38
C ALA A 65 5.55 -13.85 5.28
N SER A 66 6.06 -12.62 5.17
CA SER A 66 5.58 -11.59 4.25
C SER A 66 6.33 -11.56 2.91
N ARG A 67 7.16 -12.57 2.64
CA ARG A 67 7.82 -12.68 1.32
C ARG A 67 6.81 -13.18 0.30
N ALA A 68 6.41 -12.30 -0.60
CA ALA A 68 5.50 -12.64 -1.68
C ALA A 68 6.29 -12.95 -2.96
N ASP A 69 5.93 -14.05 -3.63
CA ASP A 69 6.41 -14.33 -4.98
C ASP A 69 5.75 -13.37 -5.98
N PRO A 70 6.52 -12.63 -6.81
CA PRO A 70 5.97 -11.67 -7.76
C PRO A 70 5.00 -12.30 -8.77
N GLY A 71 5.25 -13.56 -9.17
CA GLY A 71 4.38 -14.31 -10.08
C GLY A 71 3.05 -14.65 -9.42
N VAL A 72 3.05 -14.99 -8.13
CA VAL A 72 1.82 -15.21 -7.36
C VAL A 72 1.04 -13.89 -7.21
N VAL A 73 1.71 -12.78 -6.88
CA VAL A 73 1.08 -11.46 -6.82
C VAL A 73 0.42 -11.12 -8.14
N ARG A 74 1.13 -11.30 -9.25
CA ARG A 74 0.60 -11.03 -10.60
C ARG A 74 -0.60 -11.89 -10.94
N ARG A 75 -0.53 -13.18 -10.67
CA ARG A 75 -1.57 -14.15 -11.01
C ARG A 75 -2.84 -13.99 -10.18
N VAL A 76 -2.67 -13.74 -8.88
CA VAL A 76 -3.78 -13.75 -7.92
C VAL A 76 -4.40 -12.36 -7.72
N TRP A 77 -3.55 -11.35 -7.55
CA TRP A 77 -3.96 -9.99 -7.20
C TRP A 77 -3.96 -9.03 -8.39
N GLY A 78 -3.12 -9.29 -9.38
CA GLY A 78 -3.05 -8.54 -10.62
C GLY A 78 -1.89 -7.58 -10.76
N PRO A 79 -1.36 -6.88 -9.73
CA PRO A 79 -0.25 -5.96 -9.89
C PRO A 79 1.02 -6.62 -10.41
N GLU A 80 1.74 -5.89 -11.25
CA GLU A 80 3.12 -6.22 -11.62
C GLU A 80 4.07 -5.74 -10.52
N VAL A 81 4.90 -6.63 -9.97
CA VAL A 81 5.97 -6.24 -9.05
C VAL A 81 7.22 -5.90 -9.85
N VAL A 82 7.63 -4.64 -9.76
CA VAL A 82 8.80 -4.09 -10.46
C VAL A 82 9.97 -4.04 -9.50
N ALA A 83 10.96 -4.91 -9.70
CA ALA A 83 12.16 -4.93 -8.88
C ALA A 83 13.08 -3.76 -9.24
N VAL A 84 13.51 -2.99 -8.24
CA VAL A 84 14.44 -1.88 -8.35
C VAL A 84 15.65 -2.17 -7.47
N GLY A 85 16.85 -2.21 -8.06
CA GLY A 85 18.07 -2.45 -7.30
C GLY A 85 18.34 -1.34 -6.29
N MET A 86 18.71 -1.71 -5.05
CA MET A 86 19.01 -0.75 -3.98
C MET A 86 20.16 0.18 -4.37
N GLU A 87 21.22 -0.32 -4.99
CA GLU A 87 22.35 0.50 -5.44
C GLU A 87 21.94 1.59 -6.45
N ARG A 88 21.08 1.24 -7.42
CA ARG A 88 20.52 2.23 -8.36
C ARG A 88 19.76 3.31 -7.60
N PHE A 89 18.95 2.92 -6.63
CA PHE A 89 18.15 3.85 -5.84
C PHE A 89 19.03 4.76 -4.95
N LEU A 90 20.03 4.19 -4.27
CA LEU A 90 21.00 4.95 -3.47
C LEU A 90 21.78 5.97 -4.31
N ALA A 91 22.18 5.58 -5.53
CA ALA A 91 22.84 6.52 -6.46
C ALA A 91 21.90 7.68 -6.83
N SER A 92 20.61 7.41 -7.08
CA SER A 92 19.61 8.43 -7.36
C SER A 92 19.38 9.36 -6.15
N CYS A 93 19.37 8.82 -4.93
CA CYS A 93 19.28 9.62 -3.70
C CYS A 93 20.47 10.58 -3.56
N ARG A 94 21.70 10.08 -3.74
CA ARG A 94 22.92 10.91 -3.68
C ARG A 94 22.91 12.01 -4.74
N ALA A 95 22.49 11.69 -5.95
CA ALA A 95 22.39 12.67 -7.05
C ALA A 95 21.31 13.75 -6.80
N ALA A 96 20.27 13.41 -6.06
CA ALA A 96 19.16 14.32 -5.73
C ALA A 96 19.37 15.05 -4.38
N ALA A 97 20.41 14.70 -3.63
CA ALA A 97 20.70 15.33 -2.35
C ALA A 97 21.11 16.80 -2.56
N VAL A 98 20.48 17.69 -1.79
CA VAL A 98 20.90 19.09 -1.67
C VAL A 98 21.72 19.22 -0.40
N GLU A 99 22.81 19.98 -0.44
CA GLU A 99 23.67 20.22 0.71
C GLU A 99 22.84 20.78 1.89
N GLY A 100 22.95 20.14 3.05
CA GLY A 100 22.18 20.50 4.25
C GLY A 100 20.76 19.94 4.33
N SER A 101 20.31 19.12 3.34
CA SER A 101 19.00 18.48 3.43
C SER A 101 19.07 17.22 4.29
N ALA A 102 18.27 17.16 5.36
CA ALA A 102 18.22 16.04 6.30
C ALA A 102 17.65 14.74 5.66
N GLY A 103 16.90 14.86 4.55
CA GLY A 103 16.28 13.74 3.86
C GLY A 103 17.16 13.05 2.81
N GLY A 104 18.43 13.45 2.64
CA GLY A 104 19.39 12.77 1.74
C GLY A 104 18.90 12.56 0.30
N GLY A 105 18.03 13.43 -0.23
CA GLY A 105 17.48 13.29 -1.58
C GLY A 105 16.44 12.17 -1.76
N VAL A 106 16.07 11.44 -0.69
CA VAL A 106 15.21 10.25 -0.75
C VAL A 106 13.83 10.56 -1.33
N GLU A 107 13.18 11.66 -0.90
CA GLU A 107 11.85 12.02 -1.45
C GLU A 107 11.92 12.33 -2.95
N SER A 108 12.93 13.08 -3.36
CA SER A 108 13.13 13.43 -4.77
C SER A 108 13.41 12.20 -5.62
N ALA A 109 14.26 11.29 -5.15
CA ALA A 109 14.56 10.04 -5.83
C ALA A 109 13.33 9.12 -5.92
N LEU A 110 12.55 8.98 -4.85
CA LEU A 110 11.31 8.18 -4.86
C LEU A 110 10.29 8.75 -5.86
N ARG A 111 10.12 10.07 -5.88
CA ARG A 111 9.20 10.73 -6.82
C ARG A 111 9.64 10.56 -8.28
N ALA A 112 10.95 10.64 -8.54
CA ALA A 112 11.50 10.38 -9.87
C ALA A 112 11.24 8.92 -10.27
N LEU A 113 11.56 7.97 -9.41
CA LEU A 113 11.34 6.55 -9.63
C LEU A 113 9.87 6.21 -9.92
N VAL A 114 8.94 6.76 -9.12
CA VAL A 114 7.49 6.57 -9.32
C VAL A 114 7.07 7.03 -10.70
N ARG A 115 7.56 8.17 -11.17
CA ARG A 115 7.24 8.68 -12.53
C ARG A 115 7.88 7.84 -13.63
N GLU A 116 9.18 7.54 -13.51
CA GLU A 116 9.95 6.81 -14.52
C GLU A 116 9.40 5.41 -14.74
N GLU A 117 9.15 4.68 -13.67
CA GLU A 117 8.64 3.31 -13.70
C GLU A 117 7.09 3.25 -13.73
N ARG A 118 6.41 4.39 -13.71
CA ARG A 118 4.93 4.51 -13.70
C ARG A 118 4.31 3.66 -12.58
N LEU A 119 4.79 3.85 -11.37
CA LEU A 119 4.36 3.06 -10.21
C LEU A 119 3.08 3.61 -9.59
N ASP A 120 2.16 2.74 -9.27
CA ASP A 120 0.96 3.02 -8.46
C ASP A 120 1.25 2.84 -6.97
N ALA A 121 2.21 1.99 -6.67
CA ALA A 121 2.67 1.71 -5.31
C ALA A 121 4.18 1.50 -5.31
N VAL A 122 4.82 1.73 -4.16
CA VAL A 122 6.23 1.42 -3.91
C VAL A 122 6.42 0.91 -2.50
N THR A 123 7.33 -0.03 -2.31
CA THR A 123 7.82 -0.40 -0.97
C THR A 123 9.34 -0.41 -0.98
N VAL A 124 9.96 0.04 0.12
CA VAL A 124 11.40 0.29 0.18
C VAL A 124 12.02 -0.46 1.35
N ARG A 125 13.12 -1.17 1.13
CA ARG A 125 13.96 -1.71 2.19
C ARG A 125 14.67 -0.56 2.93
N CYS A 126 13.94 0.13 3.80
CA CYS A 126 14.29 1.44 4.34
C CYS A 126 15.52 1.43 5.26
N PHE A 127 15.82 0.34 5.95
CA PHE A 127 16.97 0.24 6.84
C PHE A 127 18.31 0.34 6.11
N ASP A 128 18.38 -0.06 4.85
CA ASP A 128 19.60 0.09 4.05
C ASP A 128 19.95 1.58 3.81
N LEU A 129 18.95 2.47 3.79
CA LEU A 129 19.15 3.92 3.66
C LEU A 129 19.83 4.51 4.90
N ILE A 130 19.50 4.00 6.10
CA ILE A 130 20.09 4.47 7.35
C ILE A 130 21.60 4.22 7.35
N GLY A 131 22.00 3.03 6.92
CA GLY A 131 23.43 2.69 6.84
C GLY A 131 24.19 3.41 5.72
N ALA A 132 23.51 3.62 4.57
CA ALA A 132 24.17 4.14 3.36
C ALA A 132 24.14 5.68 3.24
N LEU A 133 23.13 6.35 3.82
CA LEU A 133 22.85 7.78 3.64
C LEU A 133 22.64 8.54 4.96
N GLU A 134 22.65 7.87 6.10
CA GLU A 134 22.22 8.41 7.41
C GLU A 134 20.81 9.03 7.39
N ALA A 135 19.98 8.64 6.41
CA ALA A 135 18.64 9.14 6.15
C ALA A 135 17.62 8.02 6.24
N THR A 136 16.34 8.38 6.34
CA THR A 136 15.21 7.44 6.34
C THR A 136 14.25 7.75 5.20
N ALA A 137 13.44 6.76 4.81
CA ALA A 137 12.37 6.96 3.84
C ALA A 137 11.05 7.43 4.47
N CYS A 138 10.93 7.44 5.78
CA CYS A 138 9.65 7.55 6.49
C CYS A 138 8.83 8.78 6.10
N LEU A 139 9.46 9.97 6.07
CA LEU A 139 8.80 11.20 5.68
C LEU A 139 8.38 11.19 4.20
N ALA A 140 9.24 10.65 3.34
CA ALA A 140 8.96 10.54 1.90
C ALA A 140 7.80 9.57 1.64
N LEU A 141 7.76 8.42 2.32
CA LEU A 141 6.66 7.45 2.21
C LEU A 141 5.34 8.03 2.72
N SER A 142 5.37 8.75 3.87
CA SER A 142 4.21 9.51 4.36
C SER A 142 3.69 10.49 3.29
N SER A 143 4.59 11.30 2.72
CA SER A 143 4.26 12.29 1.69
C SER A 143 3.69 11.66 0.40
N LEU A 144 4.21 10.52 -0.04
CA LEU A 144 3.69 9.82 -1.22
C LEU A 144 2.28 9.30 -0.98
N ASN A 145 1.99 8.71 0.17
CA ASN A 145 0.65 8.24 0.54
C ASN A 145 -0.37 9.39 0.52
N ASP A 146 -0.02 10.56 1.04
CA ASP A 146 -0.86 11.76 0.99
C ASP A 146 -1.13 12.24 -0.46
N LYS A 147 -0.18 12.01 -1.36
CA LYS A 147 -0.27 12.39 -2.78
C LYS A 147 -0.89 11.31 -3.68
N GLY A 148 -1.38 10.24 -3.10
CA GLY A 148 -2.12 9.19 -3.82
C GLY A 148 -1.29 8.05 -4.38
N VAL A 149 0.03 8.07 -4.16
CA VAL A 149 0.91 6.93 -4.46
C VAL A 149 1.07 6.11 -3.19
N VAL A 150 0.65 4.85 -3.23
CA VAL A 150 0.81 3.96 -2.08
C VAL A 150 2.30 3.72 -1.81
N ALA A 151 2.71 3.93 -0.57
CA ALA A 151 4.11 3.83 -0.19
C ALA A 151 4.27 3.07 1.13
N GLY A 152 4.82 1.86 1.02
CA GLY A 152 5.12 0.95 2.12
C GLY A 152 6.58 0.97 2.53
N CYS A 153 6.86 0.44 3.70
CA CYS A 153 8.20 0.33 4.28
C CYS A 153 8.70 -1.11 4.25
N GLU A 154 9.97 -1.32 4.58
CA GLU A 154 10.60 -2.62 4.80
C GLU A 154 10.70 -3.55 3.58
N GLY A 155 10.28 -3.10 2.39
CA GLY A 155 10.14 -3.99 1.24
C GLY A 155 8.96 -4.96 1.40
N ASP A 156 8.00 -4.66 2.29
CA ASP A 156 6.82 -5.47 2.53
C ASP A 156 5.82 -5.34 1.38
N VAL A 157 5.85 -6.33 0.47
CA VAL A 157 4.96 -6.39 -0.69
C VAL A 157 3.51 -6.68 -0.27
N PRO A 158 3.22 -7.63 0.63
CA PRO A 158 1.86 -7.86 1.13
C PRO A 158 1.22 -6.62 1.77
N ALA A 159 1.94 -5.90 2.63
CA ALA A 159 1.42 -4.68 3.23
C ALA A 159 1.15 -3.59 2.17
N ALA A 160 2.09 -3.36 1.25
CA ALA A 160 1.90 -2.42 0.15
C ALA A 160 0.72 -2.81 -0.76
N LEU A 161 0.52 -4.11 -0.99
CA LEU A 161 -0.61 -4.64 -1.77
C LEU A 161 -1.93 -4.39 -1.05
N ALA A 162 -2.02 -4.65 0.26
CA ALA A 162 -3.21 -4.35 1.06
C ALA A 162 -3.55 -2.85 1.02
N MET A 163 -2.54 -1.99 1.21
CA MET A 163 -2.71 -0.54 1.09
C MET A 163 -3.20 -0.13 -0.31
N LEU A 164 -2.68 -0.76 -1.37
CA LEU A 164 -3.11 -0.50 -2.74
C LEU A 164 -4.56 -0.91 -2.98
N CYS A 165 -5.00 -2.05 -2.43
CA CYS A 165 -6.40 -2.48 -2.47
C CYS A 165 -7.31 -1.45 -1.78
N VAL A 166 -6.97 -1.01 -0.56
CA VAL A 166 -7.71 0.04 0.16
C VAL A 166 -7.78 1.32 -0.66
N ARG A 167 -6.66 1.76 -1.24
CA ARG A 167 -6.62 2.95 -2.08
C ARG A 167 -7.53 2.85 -3.30
N ARG A 168 -7.58 1.69 -3.97
CA ARG A 168 -8.42 1.47 -5.16
C ARG A 168 -9.92 1.35 -4.82
N LEU A 169 -10.24 0.78 -3.66
CA LEU A 169 -11.63 0.59 -3.25
C LEU A 169 -12.23 1.82 -2.57
N LEU A 170 -11.45 2.52 -1.75
CA LEU A 170 -11.96 3.60 -0.89
C LEU A 170 -11.48 4.99 -1.30
N GLY A 171 -10.50 5.10 -2.22
CA GLY A 171 -9.95 6.38 -2.64
C GLY A 171 -9.14 7.13 -1.58
N THR A 172 -8.99 6.56 -0.37
CA THR A 172 -8.32 7.17 0.78
C THR A 172 -6.94 6.57 1.02
N PRO A 173 -6.01 7.30 1.63
CA PRO A 173 -4.77 6.70 2.10
C PRO A 173 -5.03 5.70 3.22
N SER A 174 -4.13 4.75 3.37
CA SER A 174 -4.08 3.84 4.51
C SER A 174 -2.69 3.90 5.15
N TRP A 175 -2.55 3.32 6.31
CA TRP A 175 -1.31 3.32 7.06
C TRP A 175 -0.92 1.89 7.45
N MET A 176 0.26 1.44 7.05
CA MET A 176 0.80 0.19 7.57
C MET A 176 1.29 0.40 9.00
N ALA A 177 0.96 -0.51 9.88
CA ALA A 177 1.35 -0.44 11.27
C ALA A 177 1.54 -1.82 11.87
N ASN A 178 2.45 -1.91 12.85
CA ASN A 178 2.75 -3.14 13.57
C ASN A 178 2.14 -3.11 14.96
N PRO A 179 1.62 -4.24 15.49
CA PRO A 179 1.24 -4.35 16.89
C PRO A 179 2.48 -4.17 17.79
N ALA A 180 2.58 -3.00 18.44
CA ALA A 180 3.68 -2.68 19.34
C ALA A 180 3.40 -3.12 20.78
N ARG A 181 2.13 -3.20 21.18
CA ARG A 181 1.70 -3.65 22.50
C ARG A 181 0.29 -4.23 22.42
N VAL A 182 0.08 -5.34 23.10
CA VAL A 182 -1.24 -5.94 23.32
C VAL A 182 -1.54 -5.88 24.81
N ASP A 183 -2.67 -5.29 25.17
CA ASP A 183 -3.19 -5.23 26.54
C ASP A 183 -4.46 -6.08 26.62
N ALA A 184 -4.29 -7.34 27.00
CA ALA A 184 -5.39 -8.29 27.08
C ALA A 184 -6.40 -7.97 28.22
N ALA A 185 -5.97 -7.22 29.23
CA ALA A 185 -6.84 -6.88 30.38
C ALA A 185 -7.94 -5.90 29.98
N VAL A 186 -7.67 -5.02 29.03
CA VAL A 186 -8.62 -4.02 28.53
C VAL A 186 -9.01 -4.25 27.06
N GLY A 187 -8.53 -5.32 26.45
CA GLY A 187 -8.81 -5.66 25.05
C GLY A 187 -8.28 -4.61 24.04
N ALA A 188 -7.09 -4.06 24.31
CA ALA A 188 -6.52 -3.00 23.49
C ALA A 188 -5.23 -3.44 22.80
N VAL A 189 -5.01 -2.91 21.60
CA VAL A 189 -3.76 -3.05 20.84
C VAL A 189 -3.21 -1.67 20.53
N THR A 190 -1.92 -1.45 20.82
CA THR A 190 -1.20 -0.27 20.35
C THR A 190 -0.54 -0.59 19.02
N LEU A 191 -0.87 0.17 18.00
CA LEU A 191 -0.25 0.09 16.69
C LEU A 191 0.80 1.19 16.56
N ALA A 192 1.94 0.89 15.95
CA ALA A 192 3.01 1.84 15.71
C ALA A 192 3.66 1.62 14.35
N HIS A 193 4.01 2.71 13.68
CA HIS A 193 4.88 2.77 12.51
C HIS A 193 5.31 4.20 12.24
N CYS A 194 6.42 4.39 11.54
CA CYS A 194 7.05 5.69 11.31
C CYS A 194 6.57 6.44 10.04
N THR A 195 5.62 5.89 9.28
CA THR A 195 5.23 6.35 7.94
C THR A 195 3.78 6.82 7.85
N VAL A 196 3.19 7.28 8.96
CA VAL A 196 1.78 7.69 8.98
C VAL A 196 1.53 8.82 7.97
N PRO A 197 0.54 8.69 7.07
CA PRO A 197 0.11 9.79 6.21
C PRO A 197 -0.42 10.95 7.06
N ARG A 198 0.03 12.17 6.79
CA ARG A 198 -0.38 13.34 7.59
C ARG A 198 -1.88 13.62 7.48
N SER A 199 -2.47 13.30 6.34
CA SER A 199 -3.91 13.45 6.09
C SER A 199 -4.80 12.55 6.95
N LEU A 200 -4.26 11.47 7.53
CA LEU A 200 -4.98 10.61 8.47
C LEU A 200 -4.90 11.11 9.92
N ALA A 201 -3.98 12.00 10.24
CA ALA A 201 -3.75 12.49 11.58
C ALA A 201 -4.43 13.85 11.82
N ARG A 202 -4.98 14.09 13.03
CA ARG A 202 -5.45 15.42 13.46
C ARG A 202 -4.30 16.41 13.59
N SER A 203 -3.16 15.91 14.05
CA SER A 203 -1.91 16.65 14.13
C SER A 203 -0.76 15.72 13.72
N ALA A 204 0.21 16.28 13.01
CA ALA A 204 1.41 15.54 12.64
C ALA A 204 2.64 16.42 12.82
N ARG A 205 3.69 15.86 13.36
CA ARG A 205 4.97 16.56 13.57
C ARG A 205 6.15 15.72 13.09
N PRO A 206 7.21 16.33 12.61
CA PRO A 206 8.46 15.64 12.35
C PRO A 206 9.01 15.03 13.64
N THR A 207 9.65 13.88 13.51
CA THR A 207 10.39 13.21 14.58
C THR A 207 11.55 12.43 13.95
N THR A 208 12.42 11.86 14.76
CA THR A 208 13.42 10.90 14.29
C THR A 208 12.79 9.50 14.18
N HIS A 209 13.42 8.63 13.40
CA HIS A 209 13.03 7.23 13.33
C HIS A 209 13.20 6.56 14.70
N PHE A 210 12.14 5.97 15.24
CA PHE A 210 12.06 5.57 16.65
C PHE A 210 13.09 4.50 17.04
N GLU A 211 13.44 3.57 16.13
CA GLU A 211 14.42 2.50 16.41
C GLU A 211 15.87 2.98 16.28
N SER A 212 16.18 3.81 15.27
CA SER A 212 17.55 4.23 14.99
C SER A 212 17.90 5.60 15.58
N GLY A 213 16.91 6.41 15.95
CA GLY A 213 17.12 7.81 16.36
C GLY A 213 17.63 8.73 15.24
N ARG A 214 17.74 8.23 13.99
CA ARG A 214 18.29 8.93 12.83
C ARG A 214 17.21 9.33 11.83
N GLY A 215 17.58 10.20 10.91
CA GLY A 215 16.71 10.63 9.80
C GLY A 215 15.42 11.29 10.27
N GLU A 216 14.46 11.35 9.37
CA GLU A 216 13.15 12.00 9.60
C GLU A 216 12.02 10.99 9.50
N ALA A 217 11.09 11.07 10.43
CA ALA A 217 9.87 10.29 10.49
C ALA A 217 8.68 11.18 10.83
N VAL A 218 7.48 10.64 10.83
CA VAL A 218 6.26 11.35 11.18
C VAL A 218 5.64 10.73 12.43
N ALA A 219 5.43 11.56 13.45
CA ALA A 219 4.58 11.22 14.59
C ALA A 219 3.21 11.90 14.37
N GLY A 220 2.15 11.10 14.32
CA GLY A 220 0.79 11.57 14.10
C GLY A 220 -0.14 11.21 15.24
N GLU A 221 -1.05 12.11 15.57
CA GLU A 221 -2.17 11.85 16.49
C GLU A 221 -3.41 11.50 15.66
N MET A 222 -3.82 10.24 15.70
CA MET A 222 -4.99 9.77 14.95
C MET A 222 -6.30 10.28 15.60
N PRO A 223 -7.30 10.65 14.79
CA PRO A 223 -8.62 10.96 15.34
C PRO A 223 -9.25 9.71 15.96
N PRO A 224 -9.97 9.84 17.10
CA PRO A 224 -10.74 8.72 17.62
C PRO A 224 -11.89 8.39 16.67
N GLY A 225 -12.15 7.10 16.50
CA GLY A 225 -13.24 6.63 15.64
C GLY A 225 -13.06 5.15 15.27
N PRO A 226 -14.04 4.58 14.57
CA PRO A 226 -13.91 3.23 14.03
C PRO A 226 -12.78 3.17 13.00
N VAL A 227 -12.04 2.07 13.02
CA VAL A 227 -10.97 1.77 12.06
C VAL A 227 -11.27 0.45 11.35
N THR A 228 -10.83 0.33 10.11
CA THR A 228 -10.83 -0.94 9.37
C THR A 228 -9.41 -1.45 9.30
N ASP A 229 -9.19 -2.65 9.81
CA ASP A 229 -7.93 -3.36 9.74
C ASP A 229 -7.93 -4.31 8.54
N THR A 230 -6.87 -4.31 7.77
CA THR A 230 -6.73 -5.14 6.57
C THR A 230 -5.42 -5.90 6.58
N TRP A 231 -5.49 -7.19 6.25
CA TRP A 231 -4.34 -8.07 6.16
C TRP A 231 -4.27 -8.67 4.77
N ALA A 232 -3.11 -8.55 4.11
CA ALA A 232 -2.81 -9.30 2.92
C ALA A 232 -1.94 -10.50 3.31
N TRP A 233 -2.49 -11.69 3.19
CA TRP A 233 -1.76 -12.91 3.48
C TRP A 233 -1.13 -13.43 2.20
N PRO A 234 0.16 -13.81 2.18
CA PRO A 234 0.75 -14.43 1.01
C PRO A 234 0.02 -15.74 0.74
N LEU A 235 -0.57 -15.85 -0.44
CA LEU A 235 -1.13 -17.12 -0.89
C LEU A 235 0.06 -18.06 -1.16
N ARG A 236 0.06 -19.18 -0.46
CA ARG A 236 0.90 -20.32 -0.81
C ARG A 236 0.18 -21.09 -1.90
N ASP A 237 0.94 -21.57 -2.88
CA ASP A 237 0.44 -22.51 -3.89
C ASP A 237 -0.05 -23.80 -3.22
#